data_95779d49f2f8bf4683e95970494a302e
#
_entry.id   95779d49f2f8bf4683e95970494a302e
#
_cell.length_a   1.000
_cell.length_b   1.000
_cell.length_c   1.000
_cell.angle_alpha   90.00
_cell.angle_beta   90.00
_cell.angle_gamma   90.00
#
_symmetry.space_group_name_H-M   'P 1'
#
loop_
_entity.id
_entity.type
_entity.pdbx_description
1 polymer ?
#
loop_
_entity_poly.entity_id
_entity_poly.type
_entity_poly.pdbx_seq_one_letter_code
_entity_poly.pdbx_strand_id
1 'polypeptide(L)'
;MTVTIVGSQLGDEGKGGVVDLYGDPADVVVRYQGGDNAGHTVVEDGTEYKLSLVPSGAVRGKVGVLGNGCVVNPATLFEEMDGLRDRGLDPDVRVAERAHVILPYHRVLDGIEEEVKSETDSAVGTTGRGIGPTYEDKAGRRGVRVGDLLDEDVLRERVEYVVPQKRALLEDVYGIDVEDLENPDAFDVDAVYETALEYGERLAEEDMTVDAGTFLAEKRAAGENVMLEGAQGTIIDIDHGNYPYVTSSNPTAGGAATGSGLAPTVVGQGEIVGIVKAYLTRVGRGPLPTELAGVEGQTPGYDGDAGDAEEELATYIRDEGGEYGTVTGRPRRVGWLDLPMLRHSTRVNGFTGLAVNHVDVLAGLDEVKVGDTYTLDGEVVETIPSTTEKWAECEANFETFEGWPEVDWDAVDEYEDLPANARTYLEYVSEELDTDIYAVGVGPDRDQTVVLESPYDD
;
A
#
# COMPACT_ATOMS: atom_id res chain seq x y z
N MET A 1 -17.21 15.92 3.71
CA MET A 1 -17.24 14.48 4.09
C MET A 1 -15.81 13.94 4.17
N THR A 2 -15.60 12.76 4.76
CA THR A 2 -14.29 12.10 4.77
C THR A 2 -14.45 10.67 4.27
N VAL A 3 -13.63 10.27 3.28
CA VAL A 3 -13.61 8.92 2.73
C VAL A 3 -12.20 8.35 2.90
N THR A 4 -12.08 7.14 3.43
CA THR A 4 -10.80 6.46 3.62
C THR A 4 -10.72 5.23 2.73
N ILE A 5 -9.70 5.14 1.89
CA ILE A 5 -9.45 4.00 1.01
C ILE A 5 -8.36 3.13 1.63
N VAL A 6 -8.68 1.87 1.91
CA VAL A 6 -7.79 0.94 2.63
C VAL A 6 -7.66 -0.36 1.84
N GLY A 7 -6.44 -0.81 1.62
CA GLY A 7 -6.19 -2.18 1.10
C GLY A 7 -6.54 -3.23 2.16
N SER A 8 -7.38 -4.18 1.82
CA SER A 8 -7.87 -5.18 2.78
C SER A 8 -7.03 -6.46 2.84
N GLN A 9 -6.11 -6.64 1.92
CA GLN A 9 -5.30 -7.86 1.77
C GLN A 9 -3.80 -7.56 1.98
N LEU A 10 -2.97 -8.04 1.07
CA LEU A 10 -1.49 -7.98 1.15
C LEU A 10 -0.86 -6.84 0.32
N GLY A 11 -1.66 -5.90 -0.14
CA GLY A 11 -1.28 -4.87 -1.10
C GLY A 11 -1.58 -5.29 -2.54
N ASP A 12 -1.39 -4.37 -3.48
CA ASP A 12 -1.62 -4.57 -4.92
C ASP A 12 -3.08 -4.95 -5.28
N GLU A 13 -4.06 -4.46 -4.48
CA GLU A 13 -5.49 -4.70 -4.72
C GLU A 13 -6.12 -3.73 -5.75
N GLY A 14 -5.33 -2.85 -6.39
CA GLY A 14 -5.86 -1.86 -7.33
C GLY A 14 -6.38 -0.57 -6.68
N LYS A 15 -5.84 -0.20 -5.51
CA LYS A 15 -6.24 1.04 -4.78
C LYS A 15 -6.20 2.31 -5.63
N GLY A 16 -5.19 2.44 -6.49
CA GLY A 16 -5.05 3.60 -7.37
C GLY A 16 -6.28 3.82 -8.26
N GLY A 17 -6.82 2.75 -8.85
CA GLY A 17 -8.05 2.81 -9.66
C GLY A 17 -9.27 3.26 -8.85
N VAL A 18 -9.41 2.76 -7.60
CA VAL A 18 -10.55 3.14 -6.74
C VAL A 18 -10.40 4.58 -6.21
N VAL A 19 -9.18 5.03 -5.90
CA VAL A 19 -8.91 6.44 -5.57
C VAL A 19 -9.25 7.33 -6.75
N ASP A 20 -8.94 6.90 -7.94
CA ASP A 20 -9.29 7.59 -9.17
C ASP A 20 -10.81 7.60 -9.40
N LEU A 21 -11.47 6.45 -9.22
CA LEU A 21 -12.92 6.30 -9.36
C LEU A 21 -13.70 7.26 -8.48
N TYR A 22 -13.37 7.31 -7.20
CA TYR A 22 -14.04 8.14 -6.19
C TYR A 22 -13.38 9.52 -5.99
N GLY A 23 -12.35 9.85 -6.79
CA GLY A 23 -11.57 11.08 -6.65
C GLY A 23 -12.30 12.36 -7.12
N ASP A 24 -13.28 12.25 -8.02
CA ASP A 24 -13.94 13.43 -8.60
C ASP A 24 -14.63 14.31 -7.55
N PRO A 25 -15.39 13.79 -6.58
CA PRO A 25 -15.99 14.59 -5.52
C PRO A 25 -15.00 15.07 -4.45
N ALA A 26 -13.79 14.51 -4.38
CA ALA A 26 -12.78 14.93 -3.43
C ALA A 26 -12.19 16.29 -3.81
N ASP A 27 -11.99 17.17 -2.84
CA ASP A 27 -11.26 18.42 -2.99
C ASP A 27 -9.79 18.27 -2.57
N VAL A 28 -9.55 17.40 -1.57
CA VAL A 28 -8.23 17.12 -1.02
C VAL A 28 -8.00 15.61 -0.95
N VAL A 29 -6.86 15.15 -1.45
CA VAL A 29 -6.42 13.74 -1.37
C VAL A 29 -5.17 13.64 -0.51
N VAL A 30 -5.22 12.83 0.54
CA VAL A 30 -4.19 12.74 1.58
C VAL A 30 -3.58 11.37 1.62
N ARG A 31 -2.30 11.23 1.29
CA ARG A 31 -1.51 10.06 1.67
C ARG A 31 -1.25 10.12 3.18
N TYR A 32 -1.71 9.14 3.94
CA TYR A 32 -1.59 9.19 5.40
C TYR A 32 -0.45 8.35 5.95
N GLN A 33 0.15 7.46 5.16
CA GLN A 33 1.26 6.60 5.59
C GLN A 33 2.09 6.10 4.40
N GLY A 34 3.19 5.37 4.69
CA GLY A 34 4.11 4.87 3.69
C GLY A 34 5.03 5.96 3.16
N GLY A 35 5.62 5.72 2.04
CA GLY A 35 6.52 6.64 1.34
C GLY A 35 6.48 6.38 -0.17
N ASP A 36 7.62 6.48 -0.82
CA ASP A 36 7.79 6.21 -2.25
C ASP A 36 7.86 4.71 -2.61
N ASN A 37 7.49 3.83 -1.68
CA ASN A 37 7.31 2.39 -1.90
C ASN A 37 5.90 2.01 -2.38
N ALA A 38 5.01 2.96 -2.63
CA ALA A 38 3.74 2.73 -3.30
C ALA A 38 3.91 2.78 -4.81
N GLY A 39 2.96 2.22 -5.54
CA GLY A 39 2.85 2.32 -7.00
C GLY A 39 1.39 2.57 -7.35
N HIS A 40 1.04 3.84 -7.60
CA HIS A 40 -0.31 4.24 -7.98
C HIS A 40 -0.28 4.67 -9.45
N THR A 41 -1.09 4.03 -10.26
CA THR A 41 -1.30 4.42 -11.66
C THR A 41 -2.62 5.18 -11.75
N VAL A 42 -2.57 6.38 -12.33
CA VAL A 42 -3.74 7.23 -12.61
C VAL A 42 -3.80 7.44 -14.12
N VAL A 43 -4.97 7.30 -14.69
CA VAL A 43 -5.20 7.58 -16.11
C VAL A 43 -6.04 8.86 -16.24
N GLU A 44 -5.51 9.88 -16.89
CA GLU A 44 -6.21 11.14 -17.16
C GLU A 44 -6.11 11.48 -18.63
N ASP A 45 -7.24 11.71 -19.28
CA ASP A 45 -7.35 11.97 -20.73
C ASP A 45 -6.58 10.96 -21.60
N GLY A 46 -6.62 9.67 -21.22
CA GLY A 46 -5.91 8.58 -21.90
C GLY A 46 -4.40 8.58 -21.70
N THR A 47 -3.87 9.39 -20.78
CA THR A 47 -2.46 9.45 -20.43
C THR A 47 -2.23 8.78 -19.07
N GLU A 48 -1.32 7.82 -19.02
CA GLU A 48 -0.96 7.11 -17.81
C GLU A 48 0.10 7.90 -16.99
N TYR A 49 -0.16 8.07 -15.69
CA TYR A 49 0.74 8.67 -14.71
C TYR A 49 1.06 7.65 -13.63
N LYS A 50 2.33 7.34 -13.46
CA LYS A 50 2.82 6.42 -12.42
C LYS A 50 3.43 7.23 -11.28
N LEU A 51 2.79 7.17 -10.11
CA LEU A 51 3.18 7.90 -8.92
C LEU A 51 3.59 6.94 -7.81
N SER A 52 4.67 7.25 -7.14
CA SER A 52 5.14 6.50 -5.97
C SER A 52 4.87 7.25 -4.67
N LEU A 53 4.93 8.57 -4.69
CA LEU A 53 4.84 9.43 -3.50
C LEU A 53 3.74 10.47 -3.60
N VAL A 54 3.66 11.20 -4.72
CA VAL A 54 2.64 12.25 -4.92
C VAL A 54 1.24 11.64 -4.83
N PRO A 55 0.29 12.26 -4.06
CA PRO A 55 -1.08 11.79 -3.99
C PRO A 55 -1.76 11.74 -5.34
N SER A 56 -2.54 10.69 -5.62
CA SER A 56 -3.16 10.43 -6.92
C SER A 56 -4.02 11.60 -7.42
N GLY A 57 -4.71 12.29 -6.52
CA GLY A 57 -5.57 13.43 -6.87
C GLY A 57 -4.83 14.64 -7.46
N ALA A 58 -3.52 14.77 -7.27
CA ALA A 58 -2.73 15.88 -7.81
C ALA A 58 -2.71 15.90 -9.35
N VAL A 59 -2.84 14.73 -9.99
CA VAL A 59 -2.96 14.61 -11.46
C VAL A 59 -4.23 15.30 -11.98
N ARG A 60 -5.31 15.29 -11.16
CA ARG A 60 -6.64 15.87 -11.48
C ARG A 60 -6.84 17.27 -10.93
N GLY A 61 -5.76 17.96 -10.55
CA GLY A 61 -5.84 19.32 -10.02
C GLY A 61 -6.46 19.41 -8.62
N LYS A 62 -6.53 18.29 -7.87
CA LYS A 62 -6.94 18.29 -6.45
C LYS A 62 -5.74 18.64 -5.58
N VAL A 63 -6.00 19.18 -4.39
CA VAL A 63 -4.91 19.40 -3.43
C VAL A 63 -4.42 18.06 -2.91
N GLY A 64 -3.16 17.75 -3.16
CA GLY A 64 -2.48 16.58 -2.62
C GLY A 64 -1.83 16.88 -1.28
N VAL A 65 -1.95 16.00 -0.29
CA VAL A 65 -1.28 16.16 1.01
C VAL A 65 -0.48 14.90 1.35
N LEU A 66 0.80 15.07 1.65
CA LEU A 66 1.61 14.06 2.33
C LEU A 66 1.50 14.27 3.84
N GLY A 67 0.76 13.40 4.53
CA GLY A 67 0.39 13.54 5.93
C GLY A 67 1.52 13.22 6.91
N ASN A 68 1.27 13.45 8.20
CA ASN A 68 2.21 13.23 9.31
C ASN A 68 2.76 11.80 9.39
N GLY A 69 1.99 10.82 8.89
CA GLY A 69 2.36 9.40 8.94
C GLY A 69 3.31 8.99 7.82
N CYS A 70 3.47 9.80 6.79
CA CYS A 70 4.38 9.51 5.68
C CYS A 70 5.85 9.62 6.09
N VAL A 71 6.68 8.88 5.36
CA VAL A 71 8.11 9.12 5.27
C VAL A 71 8.41 9.62 3.86
N VAL A 72 8.90 10.84 3.76
CA VAL A 72 9.00 11.57 2.49
C VAL A 72 10.43 11.50 1.97
N ASN A 73 10.57 11.03 0.73
CA ASN A 73 11.80 11.18 -0.02
C ASN A 73 11.70 12.46 -0.87
N PRO A 74 12.40 13.56 -0.50
CA PRO A 74 12.27 14.81 -1.22
C PRO A 74 12.73 14.72 -2.68
N ALA A 75 13.75 13.91 -2.97
CA ALA A 75 14.21 13.71 -4.34
C ALA A 75 13.09 13.11 -5.21
N THR A 76 12.43 12.03 -4.75
CA THR A 76 11.29 11.43 -5.46
C THR A 76 10.12 12.40 -5.59
N LEU A 77 9.81 13.15 -4.51
CA LEU A 77 8.74 14.15 -4.53
C LEU A 77 8.95 15.18 -5.65
N PHE A 78 10.13 15.76 -5.71
CA PHE A 78 10.43 16.78 -6.69
C PHE A 78 10.54 16.23 -8.12
N GLU A 79 11.10 15.02 -8.28
CA GLU A 79 11.13 14.33 -9.57
C GLU A 79 9.72 14.09 -10.12
N GLU A 80 8.80 13.58 -9.30
CA GLU A 80 7.42 13.36 -9.70
C GLU A 80 6.68 14.67 -10.01
N MET A 81 6.85 15.70 -9.18
CA MET A 81 6.23 17.01 -9.41
C MET A 81 6.74 17.66 -10.69
N ASP A 82 8.05 17.66 -10.92
CA ASP A 82 8.64 18.21 -12.13
C ASP A 82 8.19 17.41 -13.36
N GLY A 83 8.14 16.07 -13.25
CA GLY A 83 7.61 15.22 -14.31
C GLY A 83 6.13 15.48 -14.64
N LEU A 84 5.30 15.84 -13.67
CA LEU A 84 3.92 16.27 -13.90
C LEU A 84 3.87 17.64 -14.59
N ARG A 85 4.68 18.61 -14.15
CA ARG A 85 4.80 19.94 -14.76
C ARG A 85 5.28 19.89 -16.20
N ASP A 86 6.24 19.04 -16.51
CA ASP A 86 6.74 18.81 -17.87
C ASP A 86 5.67 18.29 -18.83
N ARG A 87 4.64 17.62 -18.29
CA ARG A 87 3.45 17.15 -19.02
C ARG A 87 2.31 18.17 -19.04
N GLY A 88 2.53 19.37 -18.49
CA GLY A 88 1.58 20.50 -18.53
C GLY A 88 0.58 20.53 -17.39
N LEU A 89 0.77 19.72 -16.34
CA LEU A 89 -0.01 19.79 -15.11
C LEU A 89 0.58 20.80 -14.14
N ASP A 90 -0.25 21.31 -13.21
CA ASP A 90 0.18 22.21 -12.14
C ASP A 90 -0.22 21.59 -10.79
N PRO A 91 0.56 20.61 -10.28
CA PRO A 91 0.20 19.87 -9.07
C PRO A 91 0.32 20.76 -7.82
N ASP A 92 -0.79 20.91 -7.06
CA ASP A 92 -0.79 21.52 -5.72
C ASP A 92 -0.55 20.44 -4.67
N VAL A 93 0.70 20.30 -4.21
CA VAL A 93 1.09 19.30 -3.22
C VAL A 93 1.56 19.97 -1.93
N ARG A 94 0.99 19.57 -0.82
CA ARG A 94 1.36 20.01 0.52
C ARG A 94 2.02 18.87 1.29
N VAL A 95 3.03 19.19 2.09
CA VAL A 95 3.77 18.24 2.89
C VAL A 95 3.65 18.59 4.36
N ALA A 96 3.23 17.64 5.18
CA ALA A 96 3.12 17.85 6.61
C ALA A 96 4.48 18.14 7.24
N GLU A 97 4.62 19.22 8.00
CA GLU A 97 5.84 19.53 8.76
C GLU A 97 6.24 18.40 9.73
N ARG A 98 5.27 17.59 10.18
CA ARG A 98 5.50 16.46 11.08
C ARG A 98 5.88 15.17 10.37
N ALA A 99 5.80 15.09 9.04
CA ALA A 99 6.30 13.95 8.28
C ALA A 99 7.80 13.78 8.45
N HIS A 100 8.30 12.54 8.39
CA HIS A 100 9.73 12.28 8.49
C HIS A 100 10.38 12.26 7.10
N VAL A 101 11.65 12.62 7.04
CA VAL A 101 12.42 12.71 5.81
C VAL A 101 13.27 11.45 5.63
N ILE A 102 13.22 10.86 4.45
CA ILE A 102 14.16 9.82 4.04
C ILE A 102 15.46 10.51 3.62
N LEU A 103 16.49 10.37 4.44
CA LEU A 103 17.83 10.88 4.19
C LEU A 103 18.69 9.83 3.44
N PRO A 104 19.80 10.23 2.80
CA PRO A 104 20.62 9.33 1.98
C PRO A 104 21.04 8.03 2.70
N TYR A 105 21.44 8.09 3.97
CA TYR A 105 21.85 6.91 4.74
C TYR A 105 20.73 5.88 4.96
N HIS A 106 19.47 6.31 4.99
CA HIS A 106 18.35 5.38 5.15
C HIS A 106 18.27 4.40 3.97
N ARG A 107 18.49 4.90 2.74
CA ARG A 107 18.44 4.06 1.55
C ARG A 107 19.59 3.06 1.50
N VAL A 108 20.78 3.49 1.91
CA VAL A 108 21.97 2.61 1.97
C VAL A 108 21.76 1.53 3.02
N LEU A 109 21.29 1.90 4.23
CA LEU A 109 21.04 0.94 5.30
C LEU A 109 19.93 -0.07 4.92
N ASP A 110 18.86 0.36 4.25
CA ASP A 110 17.77 -0.52 3.83
C ASP A 110 18.27 -1.65 2.91
N GLY A 111 19.17 -1.34 1.99
CA GLY A 111 19.81 -2.33 1.12
C GLY A 111 20.72 -3.29 1.87
N ILE A 112 21.58 -2.76 2.75
CA ILE A 112 22.54 -3.55 3.53
C ILE A 112 21.82 -4.47 4.52
N GLU A 113 20.81 -3.98 5.22
CA GLU A 113 20.05 -4.78 6.17
C GLU A 113 19.33 -5.95 5.50
N GLU A 114 18.82 -5.76 4.30
CA GLU A 114 18.19 -6.85 3.54
C GLU A 114 19.22 -7.88 3.08
N GLU A 115 20.41 -7.44 2.64
CA GLU A 115 21.50 -8.33 2.28
C GLU A 115 21.92 -9.20 3.48
N VAL A 116 22.15 -8.58 4.64
CA VAL A 116 22.50 -9.29 5.88
C VAL A 116 21.39 -10.25 6.31
N LYS A 117 20.12 -9.85 6.21
CA LYS A 117 18.96 -10.71 6.50
C LYS A 117 18.87 -11.89 5.52
N SER A 118 19.24 -11.70 4.25
CA SER A 118 19.23 -12.75 3.25
C SER A 118 20.21 -13.88 3.56
N GLU A 119 21.36 -13.57 4.15
CA GLU A 119 22.35 -14.55 4.59
C GLU A 119 21.85 -15.45 5.74
N THR A 120 20.88 -14.96 6.53
CA THR A 120 20.32 -15.68 7.70
C THR A 120 18.94 -16.26 7.46
N ASP A 121 18.46 -16.29 6.20
CA ASP A 121 17.12 -16.73 5.81
C ASP A 121 15.97 -15.89 6.44
N SER A 122 16.29 -14.68 6.90
CA SER A 122 15.39 -13.74 7.56
C SER A 122 14.96 -12.57 6.67
N ALA A 123 15.28 -12.62 5.37
CA ALA A 123 14.92 -11.59 4.40
C ALA A 123 13.40 -11.41 4.33
N VAL A 124 12.96 -10.15 4.35
CA VAL A 124 11.53 -9.78 4.33
C VAL A 124 11.09 -9.35 2.92
N GLY A 125 12.03 -8.93 2.09
CA GLY A 125 11.78 -8.39 0.75
C GLY A 125 11.54 -6.88 0.80
N THR A 126 12.59 -6.09 1.07
CA THR A 126 12.48 -4.63 1.04
C THR A 126 12.50 -4.06 -0.38
N THR A 127 11.99 -2.83 -0.53
CA THR A 127 12.08 -2.05 -1.77
C THR A 127 13.39 -1.30 -1.93
N GLY A 128 14.27 -1.30 -0.91
CA GLY A 128 15.55 -0.57 -0.92
C GLY A 128 15.40 0.96 -0.95
N ARG A 129 14.24 1.49 -0.52
CA ARG A 129 13.92 2.92 -0.58
C ARG A 129 14.12 3.67 0.73
N GLY A 130 14.59 2.99 1.78
CA GLY A 130 14.87 3.58 3.09
C GLY A 130 13.63 3.73 3.99
N ILE A 131 12.53 3.09 3.64
CA ILE A 131 11.26 3.21 4.37
C ILE A 131 11.40 2.67 5.80
N GLY A 132 11.84 1.41 5.95
CA GLY A 132 12.03 0.76 7.25
C GLY A 132 12.94 1.54 8.19
N PRO A 133 14.18 1.85 7.77
CA PRO A 133 15.11 2.62 8.58
C PRO A 133 14.61 4.02 8.98
N THR A 134 13.80 4.68 8.14
CA THR A 134 13.21 5.98 8.49
C THR A 134 12.12 5.86 9.55
N TYR A 135 11.26 4.83 9.47
CA TYR A 135 10.27 4.54 10.53
C TYR A 135 10.95 4.10 11.83
N GLU A 136 12.06 3.36 11.77
CA GLU A 136 12.86 3.05 12.94
C GLU A 136 13.38 4.33 13.62
N ASP A 137 13.92 5.27 12.85
CA ASP A 137 14.40 6.55 13.37
C ASP A 137 13.25 7.39 13.94
N LYS A 138 12.07 7.38 13.31
CA LYS A 138 10.86 8.01 13.84
C LYS A 138 10.49 7.43 15.20
N ALA A 139 10.38 6.11 15.32
CA ALA A 139 10.06 5.44 16.59
C ALA A 139 11.17 5.60 17.63
N GLY A 140 12.43 5.61 17.20
CA GLY A 140 13.62 5.90 18.02
C GLY A 140 13.78 7.35 18.44
N ARG A 141 12.94 8.27 17.91
CA ARG A 141 12.95 9.72 18.19
C ARG A 141 14.25 10.42 17.83
N ARG A 142 14.88 9.98 16.72
CA ARG A 142 16.13 10.52 16.18
C ARG A 142 16.02 10.94 14.70
N GLY A 143 14.84 10.70 14.11
CA GLY A 143 14.56 11.08 12.74
C GLY A 143 14.45 12.59 12.54
N VAL A 144 14.72 13.02 11.32
CA VAL A 144 14.56 14.40 10.86
C VAL A 144 13.16 14.56 10.26
N ARG A 145 12.46 15.62 10.64
CA ARG A 145 11.13 15.97 10.11
C ARG A 145 11.22 17.00 9.00
N VAL A 146 10.19 17.10 8.20
CA VAL A 146 10.08 18.12 7.15
C VAL A 146 10.20 19.53 7.74
N GLY A 147 9.55 19.79 8.89
CA GLY A 147 9.68 21.08 9.56
C GLY A 147 11.08 21.41 10.06
N ASP A 148 11.91 20.41 10.37
CA ASP A 148 13.31 20.61 10.78
C ASP A 148 14.17 21.11 9.60
N LEU A 149 13.79 20.81 8.34
CA LEU A 149 14.48 21.29 7.14
C LEU A 149 14.37 22.81 6.93
N LEU A 150 13.40 23.45 7.57
CA LEU A 150 13.11 24.87 7.41
C LEU A 150 13.90 25.76 8.39
N ASP A 151 14.67 25.15 9.29
CA ASP A 151 15.49 25.84 10.29
C ASP A 151 16.91 25.24 10.26
N GLU A 152 17.86 26.02 9.75
CA GLU A 152 19.25 25.59 9.53
C GLU A 152 19.93 25.10 10.83
N ASP A 153 19.67 25.79 11.96
CA ASP A 153 20.29 25.46 13.25
C ASP A 153 19.72 24.13 13.78
N VAL A 154 18.40 23.95 13.68
CA VAL A 154 17.72 22.71 14.08
C VAL A 154 18.15 21.55 13.18
N LEU A 155 18.17 21.74 11.86
CA LEU A 155 18.60 20.72 10.90
C LEU A 155 20.04 20.27 11.19
N ARG A 156 20.95 21.23 11.42
CA ARG A 156 22.37 20.94 11.74
C ARG A 156 22.47 20.09 13.02
N GLU A 157 21.78 20.47 14.09
CA GLU A 157 21.75 19.71 15.34
C GLU A 157 21.27 18.28 15.13
N ARG A 158 20.18 18.10 14.35
CA ARG A 158 19.63 16.76 14.06
C ARG A 158 20.59 15.88 13.29
N VAL A 159 21.19 16.41 12.22
CA VAL A 159 22.12 15.67 11.35
C VAL A 159 23.39 15.29 12.12
N GLU A 160 24.00 16.24 12.86
CA GLU A 160 25.17 15.99 13.72
C GLU A 160 24.91 14.94 14.81
N TYR A 161 23.66 14.81 15.24
CA TYR A 161 23.27 13.79 16.23
C TYR A 161 23.10 12.41 15.58
N VAL A 162 22.42 12.30 14.42
CA VAL A 162 22.01 10.99 13.89
C VAL A 162 23.06 10.35 12.98
N VAL A 163 23.72 11.12 12.10
CA VAL A 163 24.63 10.57 11.08
C VAL A 163 25.82 9.80 11.69
N PRO A 164 26.50 10.30 12.73
CA PRO A 164 27.58 9.52 13.36
C PRO A 164 27.12 8.20 13.97
N GLN A 165 25.87 8.13 14.48
CA GLN A 165 25.33 6.88 15.02
C GLN A 165 25.07 5.85 13.90
N LYS A 166 24.57 6.31 12.74
CA LYS A 166 24.35 5.45 11.58
C LYS A 166 25.66 4.98 10.95
N ARG A 167 26.68 5.82 10.92
CA ARG A 167 28.03 5.45 10.51
C ARG A 167 28.61 4.38 11.45
N ALA A 168 28.50 4.55 12.76
CA ALA A 168 28.96 3.56 13.73
C ALA A 168 28.18 2.23 13.63
N LEU A 169 26.87 2.28 13.36
CA LEU A 169 26.08 1.06 13.08
C LEU A 169 26.64 0.29 11.89
N LEU A 170 26.97 1.00 10.81
CA LEU A 170 27.54 0.39 9.61
C LEU A 170 28.92 -0.23 9.88
N GLU A 171 29.83 0.57 10.47
CA GLU A 171 31.23 0.18 10.67
C GLU A 171 31.39 -0.84 11.81
N ASP A 172 30.78 -0.58 12.98
CA ASP A 172 31.03 -1.37 14.20
C ASP A 172 30.09 -2.60 14.31
N VAL A 173 28.90 -2.58 13.72
CA VAL A 173 27.94 -3.67 13.84
C VAL A 173 27.90 -4.53 12.57
N TYR A 174 27.77 -3.89 11.39
CA TYR A 174 27.78 -4.63 10.12
C TYR A 174 29.19 -4.92 9.60
N GLY A 175 30.23 -4.23 10.11
CA GLY A 175 31.62 -4.46 9.74
C GLY A 175 31.96 -3.96 8.32
N ILE A 176 31.19 -3.00 7.81
CA ILE A 176 31.35 -2.42 6.48
C ILE A 176 32.03 -1.07 6.62
N ASP A 177 33.14 -0.86 5.93
CA ASP A 177 33.81 0.44 5.87
C ASP A 177 32.99 1.37 4.98
N VAL A 178 32.65 2.57 5.50
CA VAL A 178 31.91 3.58 4.73
C VAL A 178 32.61 3.95 3.43
N GLU A 179 33.93 3.96 3.43
CA GLU A 179 34.74 4.30 2.26
C GLU A 179 34.65 3.26 1.12
N ASP A 180 34.16 2.05 1.41
CA ASP A 180 33.96 0.99 0.42
C ASP A 180 32.56 1.06 -0.26
N LEU A 181 31.68 1.96 0.20
CA LEU A 181 30.34 2.14 -0.38
C LEU A 181 30.38 2.89 -1.72
N GLU A 182 29.39 2.66 -2.57
CA GLU A 182 29.16 3.45 -3.79
C GLU A 182 28.89 4.93 -3.48
N ASN A 183 28.26 5.22 -2.34
CA ASN A 183 27.93 6.57 -1.90
C ASN A 183 28.35 6.78 -0.44
N PRO A 184 29.64 7.00 -0.16
CA PRO A 184 30.13 7.25 1.20
C PRO A 184 29.61 8.57 1.80
N ASP A 185 29.29 9.56 0.97
CA ASP A 185 28.73 10.86 1.39
C ASP A 185 27.40 10.73 2.12
N ALA A 186 26.70 9.60 1.94
CA ALA A 186 25.48 9.29 2.69
C ALA A 186 25.69 9.22 4.21
N PHE A 187 26.92 9.05 4.68
CA PHE A 187 27.32 9.00 6.10
C PHE A 187 28.25 10.16 6.49
N ASP A 188 28.38 11.16 5.63
CA ASP A 188 29.09 12.41 5.94
C ASP A 188 28.10 13.47 6.45
N VAL A 189 28.40 14.08 7.60
CA VAL A 189 27.51 15.03 8.27
C VAL A 189 27.26 16.27 7.40
N ASP A 190 28.31 16.80 6.76
CA ASP A 190 28.20 18.03 5.97
C ASP A 190 27.45 17.75 4.66
N ALA A 191 27.74 16.65 3.98
CA ALA A 191 27.04 16.26 2.75
C ALA A 191 25.55 15.98 2.96
N VAL A 192 25.20 15.27 4.03
CA VAL A 192 23.78 15.00 4.39
C VAL A 192 23.07 16.30 4.76
N TYR A 193 23.73 17.19 5.51
CA TYR A 193 23.17 18.49 5.88
C TYR A 193 22.91 19.36 4.64
N GLU A 194 23.90 19.52 3.74
CA GLU A 194 23.76 20.33 2.53
C GLU A 194 22.61 19.82 1.65
N THR A 195 22.56 18.50 1.43
CA THR A 195 21.45 17.87 0.68
C THR A 195 20.09 18.14 1.30
N ALA A 196 20.00 18.00 2.63
CA ALA A 196 18.74 18.21 3.34
C ALA A 196 18.31 19.70 3.36
N LEU A 197 19.28 20.60 3.45
CA LEU A 197 19.05 22.04 3.38
C LEU A 197 18.51 22.47 2.01
N GLU A 198 19.09 21.98 0.92
CA GLU A 198 18.59 22.24 -0.45
C GLU A 198 17.13 21.81 -0.61
N TYR A 199 16.75 20.68 -0.03
CA TYR A 199 15.33 20.24 -0.02
C TYR A 199 14.44 21.18 0.80
N GLY A 200 14.91 21.64 1.96
CA GLY A 200 14.21 22.60 2.81
C GLY A 200 13.97 23.93 2.11
N GLU A 201 15.00 24.46 1.45
CA GLU A 201 14.92 25.68 0.66
C GLU A 201 13.87 25.56 -0.45
N ARG A 202 13.86 24.47 -1.20
CA ARG A 202 12.88 24.25 -2.28
C ARG A 202 11.46 24.11 -1.74
N LEU A 203 11.25 23.38 -0.63
CA LEU A 203 9.94 23.28 0.02
C LEU A 203 9.41 24.65 0.47
N ALA A 204 10.28 25.51 0.98
CA ALA A 204 9.93 26.87 1.40
C ALA A 204 9.66 27.80 0.21
N GLU A 205 10.47 27.75 -0.84
CA GLU A 205 10.30 28.56 -2.05
C GLU A 205 8.97 28.26 -2.76
N GLU A 206 8.56 26.98 -2.79
CA GLU A 206 7.30 26.51 -3.40
C GLU A 206 6.10 26.56 -2.43
N ASP A 207 6.26 27.06 -1.19
CA ASP A 207 5.23 27.14 -0.12
C ASP A 207 4.50 25.80 0.10
N MET A 208 5.26 24.69 0.12
CA MET A 208 4.68 23.34 0.15
C MET A 208 4.36 22.81 1.56
N THR A 209 4.85 23.45 2.64
CA THR A 209 4.76 22.89 3.99
C THR A 209 3.52 23.36 4.74
N VAL A 210 2.91 22.44 5.51
CA VAL A 210 1.70 22.72 6.29
C VAL A 210 1.68 21.97 7.62
N ASP A 211 1.00 22.54 8.65
CA ASP A 211 0.44 21.71 9.72
C ASP A 211 -0.78 20.95 9.19
N ALA A 212 -0.57 19.69 8.78
CA ALA A 212 -1.60 18.92 8.06
C ALA A 212 -2.91 18.81 8.85
N GLY A 213 -2.84 18.61 10.18
CA GLY A 213 -4.06 18.50 11.00
C GLY A 213 -4.89 19.78 10.99
N THR A 214 -4.25 20.95 11.12
CA THR A 214 -4.90 22.25 11.03
C THR A 214 -5.45 22.51 9.64
N PHE A 215 -4.62 22.31 8.62
CA PHE A 215 -5.00 22.49 7.22
C PHE A 215 -6.24 21.67 6.84
N LEU A 216 -6.24 20.37 7.14
CA LEU A 216 -7.36 19.49 6.82
C LEU A 216 -8.62 19.80 7.63
N ALA A 217 -8.47 20.25 8.89
CA ALA A 217 -9.61 20.70 9.70
C ALA A 217 -10.27 21.96 9.10
N GLU A 218 -9.47 22.91 8.61
CA GLU A 218 -9.95 24.11 7.93
C GLU A 218 -10.66 23.78 6.62
N LYS A 219 -10.09 22.90 5.79
CA LYS A 219 -10.70 22.42 4.55
C LYS A 219 -12.09 21.80 4.82
N ARG A 220 -12.17 20.89 5.79
CA ARG A 220 -13.45 20.29 6.19
C ARG A 220 -14.45 21.29 6.73
N ALA A 221 -14.00 22.26 7.51
CA ALA A 221 -14.87 23.33 8.02
C ALA A 221 -15.42 24.23 6.91
N ALA A 222 -14.70 24.34 5.79
CA ALA A 222 -15.16 24.99 4.56
C ALA A 222 -16.17 24.15 3.75
N GLY A 223 -16.43 22.88 4.18
CA GLY A 223 -17.34 21.97 3.48
C GLY A 223 -16.67 21.11 2.42
N GLU A 224 -15.34 21.16 2.32
CA GLU A 224 -14.58 20.39 1.35
C GLU A 224 -14.52 18.89 1.73
N ASN A 225 -14.53 18.04 0.71
CA ASN A 225 -14.40 16.59 0.84
C ASN A 225 -12.93 16.19 0.92
N VAL A 226 -12.60 15.38 1.91
CA VAL A 226 -11.24 14.88 2.14
C VAL A 226 -11.21 13.38 1.92
N MET A 227 -10.40 12.92 0.96
CA MET A 227 -10.10 11.52 0.74
C MET A 227 -8.77 11.17 1.40
N LEU A 228 -8.75 10.08 2.19
CA LEU A 228 -7.57 9.53 2.83
C LEU A 228 -7.11 8.31 2.02
N GLU A 229 -6.05 8.48 1.25
CA GLU A 229 -5.49 7.48 0.35
C GLU A 229 -4.48 6.61 1.09
N GLY A 230 -4.84 5.33 1.29
CA GLY A 230 -3.95 4.32 1.85
C GLY A 230 -2.99 3.74 0.82
N ALA A 231 -1.87 3.24 1.29
CA ALA A 231 -0.92 2.44 0.53
C ALA A 231 -0.73 1.08 1.21
N GLN A 232 -0.22 0.08 0.50
CA GLN A 232 -0.07 -1.29 0.99
C GLN A 232 -1.44 -1.91 1.40
N GLY A 233 -1.48 -2.84 2.34
CA GLY A 233 -2.70 -3.52 2.76
C GLY A 233 -2.73 -3.86 4.25
N THR A 234 -3.90 -4.15 4.77
CA THR A 234 -4.14 -4.43 6.20
C THR A 234 -3.28 -5.58 6.73
N ILE A 235 -3.06 -6.61 5.93
CA ILE A 235 -2.35 -7.83 6.37
C ILE A 235 -0.83 -7.63 6.44
N ILE A 236 -0.35 -6.54 5.91
CA ILE A 236 1.05 -6.12 6.06
C ILE A 236 1.20 -4.85 6.92
N ASP A 237 0.19 -4.51 7.72
CA ASP A 237 0.28 -3.46 8.76
C ASP A 237 1.26 -3.88 9.86
N ILE A 238 2.04 -2.93 10.39
CA ILE A 238 3.08 -3.22 11.40
C ILE A 238 2.50 -3.81 12.70
N ASP A 239 1.29 -3.42 13.08
CA ASP A 239 0.63 -3.81 14.33
C ASP A 239 -0.42 -4.91 14.14
N HIS A 240 -1.07 -4.96 12.98
CA HIS A 240 -2.20 -5.85 12.68
C HIS A 240 -1.88 -6.94 11.67
N GLY A 241 -0.76 -6.83 10.97
CA GLY A 241 -0.36 -7.75 9.91
C GLY A 241 0.41 -8.97 10.40
N ASN A 242 0.93 -9.73 9.44
CA ASN A 242 1.68 -10.96 9.65
C ASN A 242 3.17 -10.70 9.93
N TYR A 243 3.46 -10.05 11.03
CA TYR A 243 4.84 -9.76 11.46
C TYR A 243 5.72 -11.04 11.47
N PRO A 244 6.97 -11.02 10.91
CA PRO A 244 7.71 -9.84 10.46
C PRO A 244 7.51 -9.44 8.98
N TYR A 245 6.68 -10.12 8.22
CA TYR A 245 6.44 -9.88 6.79
C TYR A 245 5.45 -8.73 6.57
N VAL A 246 5.79 -7.55 7.07
CA VAL A 246 4.94 -6.35 7.12
C VAL A 246 5.69 -5.13 6.58
N THR A 247 4.94 -4.08 6.22
CA THR A 247 5.51 -2.73 6.06
C THR A 247 5.76 -2.10 7.43
N SER A 248 6.62 -1.10 7.49
CA SER A 248 6.94 -0.40 8.76
C SER A 248 5.91 0.70 9.12
N SER A 249 4.77 0.71 8.47
CA SER A 249 3.71 1.71 8.66
C SER A 249 2.35 1.07 8.99
N ASN A 250 1.34 1.90 9.27
CA ASN A 250 -0.03 1.45 9.54
C ASN A 250 -0.96 1.77 8.37
N PRO A 251 -1.14 0.85 7.40
CA PRO A 251 -2.11 0.97 6.30
C PRO A 251 -3.57 0.99 6.75
N THR A 252 -3.88 0.50 7.95
CA THR A 252 -5.24 0.40 8.47
C THR A 252 -5.90 1.78 8.67
N ALA A 253 -7.24 1.80 8.75
CA ALA A 253 -8.02 3.01 9.00
C ALA A 253 -7.64 3.72 10.31
N GLY A 254 -7.16 2.98 11.32
CA GLY A 254 -6.58 3.54 12.54
C GLY A 254 -5.35 4.41 12.26
N GLY A 255 -4.52 4.01 11.28
CA GLY A 255 -3.37 4.78 10.81
C GLY A 255 -3.77 6.07 10.09
N ALA A 256 -4.93 6.10 9.44
CA ALA A 256 -5.42 7.27 8.72
C ALA A 256 -5.64 8.49 9.63
N ALA A 257 -6.20 8.28 10.83
CA ALA A 257 -6.38 9.36 11.81
C ALA A 257 -5.03 9.92 12.29
N THR A 258 -4.10 9.04 12.68
CA THR A 258 -2.78 9.45 13.14
C THR A 258 -1.97 10.11 12.02
N GLY A 259 -2.03 9.52 10.83
CA GLY A 259 -1.23 9.94 9.69
C GLY A 259 -1.70 11.22 9.01
N SER A 260 -3.00 11.49 9.00
CA SER A 260 -3.54 12.77 8.50
C SER A 260 -3.50 13.88 9.54
N GLY A 261 -3.56 13.53 10.82
CA GLY A 261 -3.73 14.48 11.93
C GLY A 261 -5.19 14.87 12.20
N LEU A 262 -6.15 14.23 11.53
CA LEU A 262 -7.58 14.37 11.83
C LEU A 262 -7.95 13.57 13.09
N ALA A 263 -9.00 14.00 13.77
CA ALA A 263 -9.49 13.28 14.93
C ALA A 263 -10.00 11.88 14.54
N PRO A 264 -9.77 10.83 15.36
CA PRO A 264 -10.27 9.48 15.08
C PRO A 264 -11.78 9.42 14.82
N THR A 265 -12.56 10.27 15.51
CA THR A 265 -14.01 10.38 15.29
C THR A 265 -14.39 10.96 13.94
N VAL A 266 -13.52 11.77 13.35
CA VAL A 266 -13.73 12.32 12.00
C VAL A 266 -13.54 11.23 10.94
N VAL A 267 -12.49 10.43 11.08
CA VAL A 267 -12.24 9.29 10.20
C VAL A 267 -13.32 8.22 10.36
N GLY A 268 -13.65 7.85 11.62
CA GLY A 268 -14.63 6.80 11.91
C GLY A 268 -16.10 7.20 11.74
N GLN A 269 -16.40 8.46 11.43
CA GLN A 269 -17.74 8.93 11.02
C GLN A 269 -17.85 9.16 9.51
N GLY A 270 -16.76 9.03 8.80
CA GLY A 270 -16.74 9.01 7.35
C GLY A 270 -16.84 7.58 6.82
N GLU A 271 -16.81 7.46 5.50
CA GLU A 271 -16.80 6.16 4.84
C GLU A 271 -15.39 5.55 4.85
N ILE A 272 -15.32 4.24 5.08
CA ILE A 272 -14.09 3.45 5.04
C ILE A 272 -14.27 2.33 4.02
N VAL A 273 -13.71 2.53 2.84
CA VAL A 273 -13.85 1.59 1.72
C VAL A 273 -12.67 0.62 1.71
N GLY A 274 -12.97 -0.67 1.88
CA GLY A 274 -12.02 -1.76 1.79
C GLY A 274 -11.82 -2.20 0.33
N ILE A 275 -10.57 -2.20 -0.13
CA ILE A 275 -10.27 -2.66 -1.49
C ILE A 275 -9.89 -4.13 -1.42
N VAL A 276 -10.60 -4.95 -2.18
CA VAL A 276 -10.45 -6.40 -2.27
C VAL A 276 -10.12 -6.77 -3.72
N LYS A 277 -9.20 -7.68 -3.91
CA LYS A 277 -9.01 -8.37 -5.17
C LYS A 277 -9.78 -9.70 -5.11
N ALA A 278 -10.48 -10.08 -6.17
CA ALA A 278 -11.28 -11.32 -6.21
C ALA A 278 -10.47 -12.61 -5.97
N TYR A 279 -9.15 -12.51 -5.91
CA TYR A 279 -8.19 -13.56 -5.53
C TYR A 279 -7.09 -12.94 -4.68
N LEU A 280 -6.10 -13.73 -4.25
CA LEU A 280 -4.96 -13.19 -3.51
C LEU A 280 -3.70 -13.11 -4.35
N THR A 281 -2.91 -12.08 -4.06
CA THR A 281 -1.50 -12.02 -4.49
C THR A 281 -0.60 -11.68 -3.33
N ARG A 282 0.62 -12.22 -3.36
CA ARG A 282 1.63 -11.90 -2.38
C ARG A 282 2.97 -11.65 -3.05
N VAL A 283 3.62 -10.58 -2.64
CA VAL A 283 5.03 -10.31 -2.93
C VAL A 283 5.86 -10.77 -1.73
N GLY A 284 6.92 -11.55 -1.99
CA GLY A 284 7.83 -12.01 -0.95
C GLY A 284 7.29 -13.14 -0.07
N ARG A 285 7.98 -13.33 1.06
CA ARG A 285 7.78 -14.46 1.98
C ARG A 285 6.59 -14.25 2.92
N GLY A 286 6.21 -15.31 3.62
CA GLY A 286 5.16 -15.34 4.63
C GLY A 286 4.01 -16.28 4.26
N PRO A 287 3.09 -16.57 5.20
CA PRO A 287 1.97 -17.47 5.00
C PRO A 287 1.02 -17.03 3.90
N LEU A 288 0.48 -18.00 3.17
CA LEU A 288 -0.61 -17.84 2.21
C LEU A 288 -1.39 -19.16 2.14
N PRO A 289 -2.25 -19.48 3.12
CA PRO A 289 -2.90 -20.78 3.22
C PRO A 289 -3.75 -21.18 2.02
N THR A 290 -4.24 -20.20 1.25
CA THR A 290 -5.02 -20.40 0.02
C THR A 290 -4.16 -20.37 -1.24
N GLU A 291 -2.81 -20.39 -1.10
CA GLU A 291 -1.87 -20.38 -2.23
C GLU A 291 -2.14 -21.56 -3.17
N LEU A 292 -2.04 -21.28 -4.47
CA LEU A 292 -2.04 -22.27 -5.54
C LEU A 292 -0.61 -22.82 -5.71
N ALA A 293 -0.10 -22.89 -6.93
CA ALA A 293 1.30 -23.23 -7.11
C ALA A 293 2.22 -22.16 -6.53
N GLY A 294 3.19 -22.58 -5.73
CA GLY A 294 4.19 -21.72 -5.12
C GLY A 294 5.11 -21.05 -6.16
N VAL A 295 5.98 -20.17 -5.70
CA VAL A 295 7.03 -19.54 -6.52
C VAL A 295 8.39 -19.86 -5.91
N GLU A 296 9.28 -20.45 -6.70
CA GLU A 296 10.64 -20.82 -6.27
C GLU A 296 11.37 -19.61 -5.66
N GLY A 297 11.94 -19.79 -4.48
CA GLY A 297 12.67 -18.77 -3.72
C GLY A 297 11.79 -17.75 -3.00
N GLN A 298 10.45 -17.79 -3.14
CA GLN A 298 9.51 -16.93 -2.42
C GLN A 298 8.60 -17.74 -1.49
N THR A 299 8.04 -18.86 -1.96
CA THR A 299 7.19 -19.73 -1.14
C THR A 299 8.05 -20.63 -0.28
N PRO A 300 7.90 -20.57 1.07
CA PRO A 300 8.69 -21.41 1.98
C PRO A 300 8.45 -22.91 1.70
N GLY A 301 9.54 -23.65 1.50
CA GLY A 301 9.48 -25.11 1.30
C GLY A 301 8.98 -25.58 -0.06
N TYR A 302 8.69 -24.68 -0.98
CA TYR A 302 8.30 -25.04 -2.33
C TYR A 302 9.54 -25.49 -3.13
N ASP A 303 9.46 -26.69 -3.71
CA ASP A 303 10.53 -27.36 -4.46
C ASP A 303 10.33 -27.31 -5.99
N GLY A 304 9.32 -26.57 -6.46
CA GLY A 304 9.01 -26.38 -7.87
C GLY A 304 8.00 -27.37 -8.45
N ASP A 305 7.26 -28.11 -7.62
CA ASP A 305 6.25 -29.09 -8.08
C ASP A 305 4.98 -28.99 -7.22
N ALA A 306 3.93 -28.31 -7.74
CA ALA A 306 2.58 -28.30 -7.19
C ALA A 306 1.63 -29.25 -7.95
N GLY A 307 2.13 -29.88 -9.01
CA GLY A 307 1.34 -30.67 -9.95
C GLY A 307 0.80 -29.83 -11.11
N ASP A 308 0.74 -30.46 -12.29
CA ASP A 308 0.47 -29.79 -13.58
C ASP A 308 -0.80 -28.89 -13.53
N ALA A 309 -1.88 -29.36 -12.90
CA ALA A 309 -3.16 -28.63 -12.87
C ALA A 309 -3.13 -27.36 -12.00
N GLU A 310 -2.44 -27.39 -10.85
CA GLU A 310 -2.29 -26.21 -10.00
C GLU A 310 -1.32 -25.18 -10.60
N GLU A 311 -0.26 -25.65 -11.26
CA GLU A 311 0.67 -24.79 -11.99
C GLU A 311 -0.01 -24.09 -13.18
N GLU A 312 -0.83 -24.81 -13.95
CA GLU A 312 -1.61 -24.25 -15.06
C GLU A 312 -2.59 -23.18 -14.54
N LEU A 313 -3.30 -23.45 -13.44
CA LEU A 313 -4.25 -22.52 -12.84
C LEU A 313 -3.55 -21.25 -12.28
N ALA A 314 -2.46 -21.43 -11.54
CA ALA A 314 -1.69 -20.31 -11.02
C ALA A 314 -1.10 -19.45 -12.15
N THR A 315 -0.64 -20.09 -13.23
CA THR A 315 -0.13 -19.39 -14.40
C THR A 315 -1.24 -18.62 -15.11
N TYR A 316 -2.43 -19.22 -15.27
CA TYR A 316 -3.60 -18.56 -15.85
C TYR A 316 -3.93 -17.26 -15.09
N ILE A 317 -4.08 -17.35 -13.76
CA ILE A 317 -4.40 -16.18 -12.94
C ILE A 317 -3.28 -15.11 -13.01
N ARG A 318 -2.02 -15.52 -13.07
CA ARG A 318 -0.89 -14.58 -13.22
C ARG A 318 -0.90 -13.86 -14.56
N ASP A 319 -1.19 -14.60 -15.63
CA ASP A 319 -1.17 -14.04 -16.99
C ASP A 319 -2.35 -13.10 -17.21
N GLU A 320 -3.57 -13.52 -16.85
CA GLU A 320 -4.77 -12.70 -16.99
C GLU A 320 -4.74 -11.47 -16.04
N GLY A 321 -4.28 -11.65 -14.81
CA GLY A 321 -4.17 -10.57 -13.83
C GLY A 321 -2.91 -9.70 -13.95
N GLY A 322 -1.99 -10.03 -14.87
CA GLY A 322 -0.72 -9.32 -15.00
C GLY A 322 0.16 -9.41 -13.73
N GLU A 323 0.09 -10.53 -12.99
CA GLU A 323 0.68 -10.67 -11.66
C GLU A 323 2.19 -10.95 -11.71
N TYR A 324 2.90 -9.97 -12.27
CA TYR A 324 4.35 -9.95 -12.36
C TYR A 324 4.92 -8.65 -11.77
N GLY A 325 6.10 -8.74 -11.15
CA GLY A 325 6.76 -7.58 -10.56
C GLY A 325 7.13 -6.53 -11.60
N THR A 326 6.65 -5.31 -11.45
CA THR A 326 6.81 -4.21 -12.42
C THR A 326 8.27 -3.92 -12.78
N VAL A 327 9.20 -4.12 -11.85
CA VAL A 327 10.64 -3.85 -12.05
C VAL A 327 11.40 -5.13 -12.37
N THR A 328 11.06 -6.25 -11.71
CA THR A 328 11.84 -7.49 -11.80
C THR A 328 11.27 -8.49 -12.79
N GLY A 329 10.02 -8.34 -13.22
CA GLY A 329 9.28 -9.32 -14.01
C GLY A 329 9.05 -10.67 -13.30
N ARG A 330 9.34 -10.75 -11.99
CA ARG A 330 9.17 -12.00 -11.24
C ARG A 330 7.69 -12.31 -11.03
N PRO A 331 7.26 -13.57 -11.17
CA PRO A 331 5.88 -13.95 -10.89
C PRO A 331 5.55 -13.68 -9.41
N ARG A 332 4.35 -13.15 -9.17
CA ARG A 332 3.78 -13.05 -7.82
C ARG A 332 3.22 -14.39 -7.40
N ARG A 333 3.24 -14.67 -6.10
CA ARG A 333 2.49 -15.77 -5.50
C ARG A 333 1.00 -15.44 -5.62
N VAL A 334 0.19 -16.42 -6.04
CA VAL A 334 -1.25 -16.26 -6.23
C VAL A 334 -2.01 -17.31 -5.42
N GLY A 335 -3.20 -16.98 -4.95
CA GLY A 335 -4.06 -17.86 -4.18
C GLY A 335 -5.53 -17.49 -4.33
N TRP A 336 -6.41 -18.38 -3.89
CA TRP A 336 -7.83 -18.10 -3.81
C TRP A 336 -8.12 -17.02 -2.77
N LEU A 337 -9.25 -16.32 -2.93
CA LEU A 337 -9.73 -15.36 -1.93
C LEU A 337 -9.80 -16.02 -0.54
N ASP A 338 -9.45 -15.26 0.50
CA ASP A 338 -9.26 -15.76 1.86
C ASP A 338 -10.15 -14.97 2.84
N LEU A 339 -11.29 -15.56 3.23
CA LEU A 339 -12.24 -14.92 4.14
C LEU A 339 -11.72 -14.76 5.57
N PRO A 340 -10.99 -15.71 6.19
CA PRO A 340 -10.35 -15.47 7.47
C PRO A 340 -9.47 -14.21 7.50
N MET A 341 -8.75 -13.93 6.41
CA MET A 341 -7.97 -12.71 6.22
C MET A 341 -8.89 -11.47 6.11
N LEU A 342 -9.94 -11.55 5.30
CA LEU A 342 -10.88 -10.44 5.10
C LEU A 342 -11.73 -10.17 6.35
N ARG A 343 -12.17 -11.18 7.10
CA ARG A 343 -12.86 -11.02 8.39
C ARG A 343 -11.97 -10.29 9.41
N HIS A 344 -10.66 -10.60 9.43
CA HIS A 344 -9.71 -9.84 10.24
C HIS A 344 -9.63 -8.38 9.78
N SER A 345 -9.51 -8.14 8.48
CA SER A 345 -9.39 -6.80 7.91
C SER A 345 -10.65 -5.97 8.14
N THR A 346 -11.84 -6.55 7.95
CA THR A 346 -13.13 -5.89 8.23
C THR A 346 -13.24 -5.48 9.69
N ARG A 347 -12.90 -6.39 10.61
CA ARG A 347 -12.92 -6.11 12.05
C ARG A 347 -11.95 -5.01 12.47
N VAL A 348 -10.75 -4.96 11.86
CA VAL A 348 -9.71 -3.98 12.23
C VAL A 348 -10.03 -2.59 11.69
N ASN A 349 -10.56 -2.52 10.47
CA ASN A 349 -10.82 -1.26 9.78
C ASN A 349 -12.24 -0.73 10.00
N GLY A 350 -13.24 -1.61 10.22
CA GLY A 350 -14.65 -1.22 10.27
C GLY A 350 -15.12 -0.73 8.90
N PHE A 351 -14.90 -1.52 7.85
CA PHE A 351 -15.33 -1.16 6.50
C PHE A 351 -16.83 -0.85 6.44
N THR A 352 -17.17 0.23 5.76
CA THR A 352 -18.55 0.62 5.46
C THR A 352 -18.99 0.07 4.10
N GLY A 353 -18.02 -0.18 3.20
CA GLY A 353 -18.24 -0.79 1.91
C GLY A 353 -16.97 -1.39 1.34
N LEU A 354 -17.12 -2.23 0.33
CA LEU A 354 -16.04 -2.92 -0.37
C LEU A 354 -16.01 -2.52 -1.85
N ALA A 355 -14.83 -2.33 -2.41
CA ALA A 355 -14.61 -2.33 -3.85
C ALA A 355 -13.85 -3.61 -4.23
N VAL A 356 -14.50 -4.50 -4.99
CA VAL A 356 -13.95 -5.79 -5.39
C VAL A 356 -13.44 -5.73 -6.81
N ASN A 357 -12.11 -5.78 -6.98
CA ASN A 357 -11.44 -5.67 -8.27
C ASN A 357 -11.05 -7.03 -8.85
N HIS A 358 -10.77 -7.05 -10.16
CA HIS A 358 -10.23 -8.21 -10.88
C HIS A 358 -11.17 -9.42 -10.93
N VAL A 359 -12.49 -9.19 -11.03
CA VAL A 359 -13.49 -10.25 -11.19
C VAL A 359 -13.39 -10.89 -12.58
N ASP A 360 -13.00 -10.13 -13.58
CA ASP A 360 -12.69 -10.55 -14.95
C ASP A 360 -11.58 -11.61 -15.01
N VAL A 361 -10.56 -11.50 -14.17
CA VAL A 361 -9.40 -12.42 -14.16
C VAL A 361 -9.78 -13.87 -13.85
N LEU A 362 -10.86 -14.09 -13.12
CA LEU A 362 -11.33 -15.44 -12.80
C LEU A 362 -12.34 -16.00 -13.82
N ALA A 363 -12.69 -15.25 -14.86
CA ALA A 363 -13.55 -15.72 -15.94
C ALA A 363 -12.90 -16.87 -16.72
N GLY A 364 -13.71 -17.73 -17.32
CA GLY A 364 -13.21 -18.88 -18.08
C GLY A 364 -12.79 -20.09 -17.25
N LEU A 365 -12.72 -19.96 -15.92
CA LEU A 365 -12.49 -21.09 -15.02
C LEU A 365 -13.76 -21.92 -14.85
N ASP A 366 -13.63 -23.26 -14.76
CA ASP A 366 -14.75 -24.15 -14.49
C ASP A 366 -15.27 -23.99 -13.04
N GLU A 367 -14.35 -23.81 -12.10
CA GLU A 367 -14.62 -23.65 -10.67
C GLU A 367 -13.78 -22.50 -10.09
N VAL A 368 -14.37 -21.72 -9.19
CA VAL A 368 -13.72 -20.70 -8.38
C VAL A 368 -13.88 -21.05 -6.91
N LYS A 369 -12.82 -20.89 -6.11
CA LYS A 369 -12.85 -21.23 -4.69
C LYS A 369 -12.63 -20.01 -3.82
N VAL A 370 -13.19 -20.10 -2.61
CA VAL A 370 -12.96 -19.14 -1.52
C VAL A 370 -12.49 -19.94 -0.31
N GLY A 371 -11.36 -19.55 0.27
CA GLY A 371 -10.95 -20.05 1.59
C GLY A 371 -11.90 -19.49 2.63
N ASP A 372 -12.84 -20.32 3.09
CA ASP A 372 -13.89 -19.89 4.01
C ASP A 372 -13.40 -19.86 5.47
N THR A 373 -12.74 -20.91 5.88
CA THR A 373 -12.17 -21.06 7.23
C THR A 373 -10.80 -21.73 7.15
N TYR A 374 -10.10 -21.81 8.27
CA TYR A 374 -8.90 -22.64 8.38
C TYR A 374 -9.13 -23.81 9.35
N THR A 375 -8.31 -24.86 9.20
CA THR A 375 -8.10 -25.89 10.21
C THR A 375 -6.71 -25.65 10.83
N LEU A 376 -6.67 -25.46 12.15
CA LEU A 376 -5.44 -25.34 12.94
C LEU A 376 -5.51 -26.30 14.13
N ASP A 377 -4.53 -27.19 14.30
CA ASP A 377 -4.53 -28.22 15.36
C ASP A 377 -5.79 -29.12 15.40
N GLY A 378 -6.45 -29.28 14.24
CA GLY A 378 -7.70 -30.04 14.09
C GLY A 378 -8.96 -29.29 14.51
N GLU A 379 -8.86 -28.02 14.86
CA GLU A 379 -9.99 -27.13 15.16
C GLU A 379 -10.22 -26.14 14.01
N VAL A 380 -11.49 -25.80 13.74
CA VAL A 380 -11.84 -24.79 12.74
C VAL A 380 -11.66 -23.40 13.32
N VAL A 381 -10.98 -22.52 12.58
CA VAL A 381 -10.77 -21.11 12.93
C VAL A 381 -11.25 -20.19 11.79
N GLU A 382 -11.98 -19.14 12.13
CA GLU A 382 -12.65 -18.24 11.18
C GLU A 382 -11.88 -16.95 10.88
N THR A 383 -10.73 -16.75 11.53
CA THR A 383 -9.90 -15.55 11.35
C THR A 383 -8.42 -15.92 11.43
N ILE A 384 -7.55 -15.05 10.93
CA ILE A 384 -6.10 -15.30 10.97
C ILE A 384 -5.62 -15.41 12.43
N PRO A 385 -4.73 -16.38 12.75
CA PRO A 385 -4.07 -16.43 14.04
C PRO A 385 -3.19 -15.19 14.29
N SER A 386 -3.00 -14.86 15.57
CA SER A 386 -2.24 -13.67 15.97
C SER A 386 -0.73 -13.78 15.76
N THR A 387 -0.22 -14.96 15.45
CA THR A 387 1.20 -15.18 15.16
C THR A 387 1.38 -15.83 13.80
N THR A 388 2.43 -15.41 13.11
CA THR A 388 2.74 -15.87 11.76
C THR A 388 3.04 -17.36 11.70
N GLU A 389 3.68 -17.91 12.75
CA GLU A 389 4.00 -19.34 12.86
C GLU A 389 2.71 -20.18 12.86
N LYS A 390 1.72 -19.78 13.66
CA LYS A 390 0.43 -20.46 13.69
C LYS A 390 -0.35 -20.30 12.40
N TRP A 391 -0.24 -19.14 11.78
CA TRP A 391 -0.90 -18.92 10.48
C TRP A 391 -0.27 -19.76 9.37
N ALA A 392 1.04 -20.00 9.42
CA ALA A 392 1.74 -20.89 8.50
C ALA A 392 1.35 -22.38 8.66
N GLU A 393 0.80 -22.77 9.83
CA GLU A 393 0.30 -24.12 10.10
C GLU A 393 -1.17 -24.31 9.72
N CYS A 394 -1.86 -23.23 9.29
CA CYS A 394 -3.25 -23.30 8.89
C CYS A 394 -3.43 -23.99 7.54
N GLU A 395 -4.42 -24.88 7.47
CA GLU A 395 -4.89 -25.50 6.25
C GLU A 395 -6.23 -24.83 5.85
N ALA A 396 -6.34 -24.33 4.62
CA ALA A 396 -7.56 -23.68 4.15
C ALA A 396 -8.67 -24.69 3.88
N ASN A 397 -9.89 -24.38 4.36
CA ASN A 397 -11.11 -25.07 3.99
C ASN A 397 -11.85 -24.23 2.96
N PHE A 398 -12.21 -24.82 1.84
CA PHE A 398 -12.73 -24.10 0.69
C PHE A 398 -14.25 -24.30 0.51
N GLU A 399 -14.94 -23.20 0.22
CA GLU A 399 -16.23 -23.21 -0.48
C GLU A 399 -15.96 -23.12 -1.98
N THR A 400 -16.73 -23.88 -2.79
CA THR A 400 -16.50 -23.97 -4.25
C THR A 400 -17.73 -23.43 -4.98
N PHE A 401 -17.49 -22.55 -5.93
CA PHE A 401 -18.47 -21.94 -6.80
C PHE A 401 -18.30 -22.42 -8.23
N GLU A 402 -19.40 -22.54 -8.96
CA GLU A 402 -19.34 -22.71 -10.41
C GLU A 402 -18.73 -21.44 -11.02
N GLY A 403 -17.74 -21.61 -11.89
CA GLY A 403 -17.08 -20.49 -12.54
C GLY A 403 -18.01 -19.73 -13.49
N TRP A 404 -17.53 -18.63 -14.01
CA TRP A 404 -18.26 -17.79 -14.95
C TRP A 404 -17.57 -17.66 -16.29
N PRO A 405 -18.34 -17.51 -17.39
CA PRO A 405 -17.76 -17.40 -18.72
C PRO A 405 -17.08 -16.06 -18.93
N GLU A 406 -16.16 -16.03 -19.88
CA GLU A 406 -15.72 -14.78 -20.51
C GLU A 406 -16.91 -14.08 -21.15
N VAL A 407 -17.00 -12.79 -20.93
CA VAL A 407 -17.98 -11.90 -21.52
C VAL A 407 -17.28 -10.69 -22.15
N ASP A 408 -18.01 -9.86 -22.86
CA ASP A 408 -17.51 -8.55 -23.27
C ASP A 408 -17.55 -7.60 -22.08
N TRP A 409 -16.44 -7.51 -21.35
CA TRP A 409 -16.32 -6.73 -20.12
C TRP A 409 -16.51 -5.22 -20.36
N ASP A 410 -16.23 -4.74 -21.56
CA ASP A 410 -16.50 -3.34 -21.96
C ASP A 410 -18.00 -3.03 -22.09
N ALA A 411 -18.84 -4.05 -22.11
CA ALA A 411 -20.30 -3.92 -22.19
C ALA A 411 -21.00 -4.14 -20.84
N VAL A 412 -20.24 -4.30 -19.73
CA VAL A 412 -20.76 -4.48 -18.38
C VAL A 412 -20.88 -3.11 -17.70
N ASP A 413 -22.08 -2.51 -17.78
CA ASP A 413 -22.36 -1.18 -17.22
C ASP A 413 -23.07 -1.25 -15.86
N GLU A 414 -23.90 -2.29 -15.64
CA GLU A 414 -24.71 -2.45 -14.42
C GLU A 414 -24.42 -3.81 -13.75
N TYR A 415 -24.73 -3.93 -12.46
CA TYR A 415 -24.49 -5.16 -11.67
C TYR A 415 -25.18 -6.39 -12.27
N GLU A 416 -26.34 -6.19 -12.85
CA GLU A 416 -27.14 -7.24 -13.51
C GLU A 416 -26.50 -7.76 -14.80
N ASP A 417 -25.58 -7.00 -15.41
CA ASP A 417 -24.84 -7.42 -16.61
C ASP A 417 -23.72 -8.41 -16.26
N LEU A 418 -23.29 -8.45 -15.00
CA LEU A 418 -22.32 -9.43 -14.54
C LEU A 418 -22.85 -10.87 -14.71
N PRO A 419 -22.01 -11.85 -15.06
CA PRO A 419 -22.39 -13.25 -15.07
C PRO A 419 -23.04 -13.68 -13.73
N ALA A 420 -24.10 -14.47 -13.79
CA ALA A 420 -24.86 -14.86 -12.60
C ALA A 420 -23.99 -15.53 -11.52
N ASN A 421 -23.02 -16.36 -11.93
CA ASN A 421 -22.12 -17.04 -10.99
C ASN A 421 -21.12 -16.05 -10.35
N ALA A 422 -20.67 -15.03 -11.09
CA ALA A 422 -19.85 -13.95 -10.52
C ALA A 422 -20.64 -13.15 -9.46
N ARG A 423 -21.90 -12.85 -9.70
CA ARG A 423 -22.78 -12.23 -8.70
C ARG A 423 -22.97 -13.09 -7.46
N THR A 424 -23.20 -14.40 -7.64
CA THR A 424 -23.32 -15.34 -6.50
C THR A 424 -22.05 -15.38 -5.66
N TYR A 425 -20.88 -15.33 -6.31
CA TYR A 425 -19.59 -15.24 -5.62
C TYR A 425 -19.46 -13.92 -4.83
N LEU A 426 -19.80 -12.79 -5.43
CA LEU A 426 -19.73 -11.46 -4.80
C LEU A 426 -20.73 -11.34 -3.63
N GLU A 427 -21.97 -11.83 -3.81
CA GLU A 427 -23.00 -11.87 -2.78
C GLU A 427 -22.54 -12.70 -1.57
N TYR A 428 -21.93 -13.86 -1.81
CA TYR A 428 -21.36 -14.66 -0.73
C TYR A 428 -20.26 -13.92 0.05
N VAL A 429 -19.34 -13.25 -0.64
CA VAL A 429 -18.28 -12.46 0.02
C VAL A 429 -18.87 -11.32 0.87
N SER A 430 -19.87 -10.62 0.33
CA SER A 430 -20.58 -9.55 1.05
C SER A 430 -21.30 -10.07 2.29
N GLU A 431 -22.04 -11.18 2.18
CA GLU A 431 -22.78 -11.80 3.29
C GLU A 431 -21.84 -12.28 4.41
N GLU A 432 -20.73 -12.95 4.06
CA GLU A 432 -19.76 -13.47 5.03
C GLU A 432 -18.97 -12.38 5.77
N LEU A 433 -18.86 -11.21 5.18
CA LEU A 433 -18.18 -10.05 5.78
C LEU A 433 -19.15 -9.06 6.43
N ASP A 434 -20.47 -9.26 6.29
CA ASP A 434 -21.51 -8.31 6.72
C ASP A 434 -21.20 -6.87 6.24
N THR A 435 -20.80 -6.74 4.97
CA THR A 435 -20.31 -5.48 4.38
C THR A 435 -20.75 -5.39 2.93
N ASP A 436 -21.42 -4.30 2.56
CA ASP A 436 -21.95 -4.07 1.22
C ASP A 436 -20.83 -3.84 0.20
N ILE A 437 -21.08 -4.23 -1.06
CA ILE A 437 -20.17 -3.95 -2.17
C ILE A 437 -20.56 -2.61 -2.80
N TYR A 438 -19.62 -1.67 -2.83
CA TYR A 438 -19.79 -0.34 -3.44
C TYR A 438 -19.37 -0.29 -4.89
N ALA A 439 -18.40 -1.12 -5.28
CA ALA A 439 -17.95 -1.17 -6.67
C ALA A 439 -17.39 -2.56 -7.03
N VAL A 440 -17.48 -2.91 -8.32
CA VAL A 440 -16.94 -4.14 -8.90
C VAL A 440 -16.09 -3.79 -10.11
N GLY A 441 -14.78 -4.02 -10.00
CA GLY A 441 -13.81 -3.84 -11.10
C GLY A 441 -13.75 -5.08 -11.98
N VAL A 442 -13.97 -4.89 -13.27
CA VAL A 442 -14.00 -5.94 -14.30
C VAL A 442 -12.97 -5.69 -15.42
N GLY A 443 -11.95 -4.91 -15.13
CA GLY A 443 -10.85 -4.59 -16.02
C GLY A 443 -9.94 -3.50 -15.44
N PRO A 444 -8.85 -3.14 -16.15
CA PRO A 444 -7.87 -2.17 -15.67
C PRO A 444 -8.32 -0.71 -15.78
N ASP A 445 -9.26 -0.41 -16.66
CA ASP A 445 -9.69 0.96 -16.93
C ASP A 445 -10.82 1.41 -15.99
N ARG A 446 -10.89 2.71 -15.70
CA ARG A 446 -11.93 3.30 -14.85
C ARG A 446 -13.35 2.96 -15.32
N ASP A 447 -13.56 3.01 -16.63
CA ASP A 447 -14.86 2.73 -17.24
C ASP A 447 -15.26 1.25 -17.14
N GLN A 448 -14.32 0.36 -16.78
CA GLN A 448 -14.52 -1.05 -16.49
C GLN A 448 -14.77 -1.30 -14.98
N THR A 449 -15.42 -0.35 -14.32
CA THR A 449 -15.83 -0.49 -12.91
C THR A 449 -17.32 -0.20 -12.76
N VAL A 450 -18.08 -1.19 -12.33
CA VAL A 450 -19.51 -1.07 -12.00
C VAL A 450 -19.64 -0.45 -10.61
N VAL A 451 -20.21 0.75 -10.52
CA VAL A 451 -20.44 1.45 -9.25
C VAL A 451 -21.86 1.18 -8.78
N LEU A 452 -22.00 0.55 -7.61
CA LEU A 452 -23.28 0.29 -6.97
C LEU A 452 -23.65 1.39 -5.97
N GLU A 453 -22.65 1.91 -5.27
CA GLU A 453 -22.83 2.96 -4.27
C GLU A 453 -21.63 3.92 -4.26
N SER A 454 -21.88 5.19 -4.05
CA SER A 454 -20.83 6.18 -3.91
C SER A 454 -20.59 6.47 -2.42
N PRO A 455 -19.32 6.45 -1.95
CA PRO A 455 -19.01 6.81 -0.56
C PRO A 455 -19.25 8.29 -0.23
N TYR A 456 -19.76 9.07 -1.19
CA TYR A 456 -20.13 10.48 -1.02
C TYR A 456 -21.65 10.71 -1.04
N ASP A 457 -22.44 9.67 -1.26
CA ASP A 457 -23.90 9.78 -1.23
C ASP A 457 -24.40 9.81 0.23
N ASP A 458 -25.45 10.60 0.53
CA ASP A 458 -26.04 10.76 1.88
C ASP A 458 -27.05 9.64 2.21
#